data_6f2ce1f4d987b5d9453754169e9b8bbf
#
_entry.id   6f2ce1f4d987b5d9453754169e9b8bbf
#
_cell.length_a   1.000
_cell.length_b   1.000
_cell.length_c   1.000
_cell.angle_alpha   90.00
_cell.angle_beta   90.00
_cell.angle_gamma   90.00
#
_symmetry.space_group_name_H-M   'P 1'
#
loop_
_entity.id
_entity.type
_entity.pdbx_description
1 polymer ?
#
loop_
_entity_poly.entity_id
_entity_poly.type
_entity_poly.pdbx_seq_one_letter_code
_entity_poly.pdbx_strand_id
1 'polypeptide(L)'
;MCIRDRADQAGEIDGFGTPSTGLVATGDRFIGNAAVLDALREALPGLRAVEMEGAAVAQVAEQEGIPWLVLRVISDGANANAAQCFEDFIQRYDRRAWYLIQALLSRAEQAPQQ
;
A
#
# COMPACT_ATOMS: atom_id res chain seq x y z
N MET A 1 -1.21 12.68 -16.64
CA MET A 1 -1.82 12.94 -15.31
C MET A 1 -1.28 11.88 -14.35
N CYS A 2 -0.62 12.28 -13.30
CA CYS A 2 -0.01 11.33 -12.35
C CYS A 2 -1.10 10.73 -11.45
N ILE A 3 -1.16 9.41 -11.33
CA ILE A 3 -2.07 8.70 -10.42
C ILE A 3 -1.87 9.16 -8.97
N ARG A 4 -0.68 9.66 -8.67
CA ARG A 4 -0.28 10.24 -7.38
C ARG A 4 -1.21 11.37 -6.91
N ASP A 5 -1.62 12.26 -7.82
CA ASP A 5 -2.42 13.44 -7.47
C ASP A 5 -3.88 13.11 -7.10
N ARG A 6 -4.36 11.90 -7.44
CA ARG A 6 -5.71 11.46 -7.11
C ARG A 6 -5.82 10.75 -5.77
N ALA A 7 -4.76 10.09 -5.31
CA ALA A 7 -4.79 9.42 -4.01
C ALA A 7 -4.88 10.43 -2.85
N ASP A 8 -4.22 11.57 -2.99
CA ASP A 8 -4.25 12.63 -1.97
C ASP A 8 -5.60 13.38 -1.91
N GLN A 9 -6.42 13.26 -2.96
CA GLN A 9 -7.78 13.82 -3.00
C GLN A 9 -8.86 12.78 -2.62
N ALA A 10 -8.50 11.53 -2.44
CA ALA A 10 -9.41 10.50 -1.99
C ALA A 10 -9.77 10.74 -0.52
N GLY A 11 -10.99 11.11 -0.25
CA GLY A 11 -11.53 11.19 1.11
C GLY A 11 -11.41 9.87 1.85
N GLU A 12 -11.76 9.85 3.12
CA GLU A 12 -11.77 8.64 3.95
C GLU A 12 -12.48 7.48 3.26
N ILE A 13 -11.85 6.30 3.29
CA ILE A 13 -12.46 5.06 2.82
C ILE A 13 -12.99 4.34 4.06
N ASP A 14 -14.29 4.08 4.10
CA ASP A 14 -14.95 3.48 5.24
C ASP A 14 -14.25 2.18 5.68
N GLY A 15 -13.85 2.16 6.94
CA GLY A 15 -13.12 1.06 7.56
C GLY A 15 -11.62 0.95 7.21
N PHE A 16 -11.07 1.84 6.36
CA PHE A 16 -9.65 1.85 5.97
C PHE A 16 -8.92 3.18 6.23
N GLY A 17 -9.67 4.23 6.59
CA GLY A 17 -9.11 5.55 6.84
C GLY A 17 -8.78 6.32 5.56
N THR A 18 -7.90 7.31 5.70
CA THR A 18 -7.53 8.21 4.60
C THR A 18 -6.34 7.66 3.82
N PRO A 19 -6.45 7.47 2.50
CA PRO A 19 -5.31 7.09 1.67
C PRO A 19 -4.23 8.19 1.69
N SER A 20 -2.99 7.77 1.64
CA SER A 20 -1.87 8.68 1.47
C SER A 20 -0.89 8.12 0.46
N THR A 21 -0.14 8.99 -0.22
CA THR A 21 0.91 8.59 -1.14
C THR A 21 2.26 8.58 -0.44
N GLY A 22 3.19 7.80 -0.97
CA GLY A 22 4.55 7.75 -0.44
C GLY A 22 5.40 6.64 -1.04
N LEU A 23 6.64 6.59 -0.62
CA LEU A 23 7.57 5.55 -1.03
C LEU A 23 7.19 4.23 -0.38
N VAL A 24 7.04 3.19 -1.19
CA VAL A 24 6.86 1.81 -0.75
C VAL A 24 8.10 1.02 -1.15
N ALA A 25 8.75 0.38 -0.20
CA ALA A 25 9.91 -0.47 -0.46
C ALA A 25 9.49 -1.93 -0.53
N THR A 26 9.94 -2.63 -1.56
CA THR A 26 9.74 -4.06 -1.73
C THR A 26 11.02 -4.82 -1.44
N GLY A 27 10.91 -5.93 -0.72
CA GLY A 27 12.04 -6.84 -0.46
C GLY A 27 11.58 -8.27 -0.17
N ASP A 28 12.51 -9.21 -0.15
CA ASP A 28 12.23 -10.64 0.01
C ASP A 28 12.16 -11.08 1.48
N ARG A 29 12.05 -10.13 2.40
CA ARG A 29 12.09 -10.41 3.83
C ARG A 29 10.98 -9.68 4.57
N PHE A 30 10.29 -10.41 5.43
CA PHE A 30 9.39 -9.82 6.40
C PHE A 30 10.18 -8.94 7.39
N ILE A 31 9.76 -7.69 7.56
CA ILE A 31 10.40 -6.73 8.46
C ILE A 31 9.65 -6.74 9.80
N GLY A 32 10.18 -7.45 10.77
CA GLY A 32 9.67 -7.52 12.15
C GLY A 32 10.68 -7.01 13.18
N ASN A 33 11.61 -6.16 12.80
CA ASN A 33 12.68 -5.65 13.65
C ASN A 33 12.84 -4.13 13.48
N ALA A 34 12.70 -3.40 14.58
CA ALA A 34 12.78 -1.95 14.60
C ALA A 34 14.11 -1.40 14.04
N ALA A 35 15.24 -2.03 14.39
CA ALA A 35 16.55 -1.58 13.91
C ALA A 35 16.69 -1.69 12.39
N VAL A 36 16.12 -2.74 11.78
CA VAL A 36 16.09 -2.89 10.32
C VAL A 36 15.18 -1.84 9.69
N LEU A 37 14.02 -1.57 10.28
CA LEU A 37 13.12 -0.53 9.82
C LEU A 37 13.76 0.87 9.89
N ASP A 38 14.46 1.17 10.97
CA ASP A 38 15.15 2.46 11.15
C ASP A 38 16.27 2.64 10.13
N ALA A 39 17.06 1.60 9.87
CA ALA A 39 18.07 1.62 8.82
C ALA A 39 17.47 1.83 7.43
N LEU A 40 16.32 1.22 7.15
CA LEU A 40 15.58 1.46 5.90
C LEU A 40 15.07 2.89 5.79
N ARG A 41 14.58 3.49 6.86
CA ARG A 41 14.12 4.88 6.89
C ARG A 41 15.26 5.87 6.65
N GLU A 42 16.42 5.58 7.20
CA GLU A 42 17.64 6.39 6.94
C GLU A 42 18.08 6.28 5.47
N ALA A 43 18.09 5.08 4.91
CA ALA A 43 18.48 4.83 3.54
C ALA A 43 17.46 5.33 2.50
N LEU A 44 16.19 5.36 2.85
CA LEU A 44 15.06 5.68 1.96
C LEU A 44 14.20 6.80 2.56
N PRO A 45 14.64 8.06 2.45
CA PRO A 45 13.85 9.19 2.93
C PRO A 45 12.44 9.23 2.32
N GLY A 46 11.43 9.38 3.15
CA GLY A 46 10.02 9.34 2.72
C GLY A 46 9.39 7.95 2.66
N LEU A 47 10.09 6.92 3.15
CA LEU A 47 9.55 5.57 3.28
C LEU A 47 8.27 5.57 4.13
N ARG A 48 7.17 5.05 3.56
CA ARG A 48 5.85 4.95 4.18
C ARG A 48 5.44 3.52 4.47
N ALA A 49 5.84 2.58 3.63
CA ALA A 49 5.53 1.17 3.81
C ALA A 49 6.66 0.27 3.30
N VAL A 50 6.72 -0.92 3.85
CA VAL A 50 7.56 -2.03 3.37
C VAL A 50 6.65 -3.21 3.06
N GLU A 51 6.94 -3.92 1.99
CA GLU A 51 6.12 -5.03 1.51
C GLU A 51 6.97 -5.99 0.64
N MET A 52 6.39 -7.00 0.01
CA MET A 52 7.16 -8.07 -0.59
C MET A 52 6.86 -8.33 -2.07
N GLU A 53 5.86 -7.70 -2.70
CA GLU A 53 5.39 -8.03 -4.06
C GLU A 53 5.29 -6.85 -5.02
N GLY A 54 5.15 -5.64 -4.52
CA GLY A 54 4.79 -4.46 -5.33
C GLY A 54 5.78 -4.14 -6.44
N ALA A 55 7.08 -4.26 -6.19
CA ALA A 55 8.10 -3.99 -7.21
C ALA A 55 8.05 -5.00 -8.36
N ALA A 56 7.73 -6.27 -8.09
CA ALA A 56 7.60 -7.28 -9.14
C ALA A 56 6.42 -6.97 -10.07
N VAL A 57 5.29 -6.56 -9.51
CA VAL A 57 4.12 -6.12 -10.30
C VAL A 57 4.46 -4.87 -11.12
N ALA A 58 5.07 -3.88 -10.49
CA ALA A 58 5.47 -2.63 -11.16
C ALA A 58 6.45 -2.89 -12.30
N GLN A 59 7.43 -3.76 -12.10
CA GLN A 59 8.43 -4.09 -13.11
C GLN A 59 7.79 -4.72 -14.37
N VAL A 60 6.88 -5.67 -14.18
CA VAL A 60 6.18 -6.30 -15.30
C VAL A 60 5.31 -5.28 -16.03
N ALA A 61 4.55 -4.48 -15.30
CA ALA A 61 3.69 -3.46 -15.88
C ALA A 61 4.48 -2.41 -16.69
N GLU A 62 5.63 -1.96 -16.18
CA GLU A 62 6.54 -1.07 -16.91
C GLU A 62 7.08 -1.69 -18.19
N GLN A 63 7.49 -2.96 -18.15
CA GLN A 63 7.96 -3.68 -19.34
C GLN A 63 6.89 -3.81 -20.43
N GLU A 64 5.64 -4.00 -20.02
CA GLU A 64 4.49 -4.13 -20.91
C GLU A 64 3.85 -2.78 -21.29
N GLY A 65 4.35 -1.67 -20.78
CA GLY A 65 3.78 -0.34 -21.01
C GLY A 65 2.39 -0.15 -20.43
N ILE A 66 2.04 -0.88 -19.37
CA ILE A 66 0.73 -0.84 -18.73
C ILE A 66 0.78 0.12 -17.54
N PRO A 67 -0.14 1.10 -17.43
CA PRO A 67 -0.26 1.93 -16.23
C PRO A 67 -0.54 1.08 -14.99
N TRP A 68 0.15 1.38 -13.89
CA TRP A 68 0.03 0.61 -12.67
C TRP A 68 -0.15 1.48 -11.43
N LEU A 69 -0.73 0.90 -10.41
CA LEU A 69 -0.88 1.47 -9.07
C LEU A 69 -0.69 0.36 -8.04
N VAL A 70 0.15 0.59 -7.06
CA VAL A 70 0.24 -0.27 -5.87
C VAL A 70 -0.52 0.39 -4.73
N LEU A 71 -1.55 -0.29 -4.24
CA LEU A 71 -2.30 0.10 -3.05
C LEU A 71 -1.99 -0.90 -1.93
N ARG A 72 -1.68 -0.38 -0.75
CA ARG A 72 -1.40 -1.20 0.43
C ARG A 72 -2.27 -0.78 1.61
N VAL A 73 -2.79 -1.76 2.31
CA VAL A 73 -3.38 -1.59 3.63
C VAL A 73 -2.32 -1.98 4.64
N ILE A 74 -2.06 -1.09 5.59
CA ILE A 74 -1.03 -1.34 6.61
C ILE A 74 -1.58 -2.32 7.64
N SER A 75 -0.96 -3.47 7.76
CA SER A 75 -1.33 -4.54 8.69
C SER A 75 -0.67 -4.41 10.07
N ASP A 76 0.52 -3.85 10.09
CA ASP A 76 1.36 -3.80 11.28
C ASP A 76 2.38 -2.64 11.21
N GLY A 77 3.12 -2.46 12.28
CA GLY A 77 4.12 -1.39 12.37
C GLY A 77 5.54 -1.79 11.98
N ALA A 78 5.74 -2.97 11.38
CA ALA A 78 7.05 -3.54 11.03
C ALA A 78 8.03 -3.55 12.22
N ASN A 79 7.54 -3.85 13.42
CA ASN A 79 8.29 -3.87 14.67
C ASN A 79 8.26 -5.26 15.32
N ALA A 80 8.74 -5.39 16.56
CA ALA A 80 8.79 -6.67 17.28
C ALA A 80 7.43 -7.38 17.45
N ASN A 81 6.32 -6.64 17.35
CA ASN A 81 4.96 -7.18 17.46
C ASN A 81 4.30 -7.39 16.08
N ALA A 82 5.03 -7.17 14.98
CA ALA A 82 4.47 -7.20 13.63
C ALA A 82 3.77 -8.52 13.30
N ALA A 83 4.35 -9.66 13.67
CA ALA A 83 3.75 -10.97 13.40
C ALA A 83 2.38 -11.14 14.07
N GLN A 84 2.25 -10.76 15.36
CA GLN A 84 0.98 -10.84 16.08
C GLN A 84 -0.04 -9.85 15.52
N CYS A 85 0.39 -8.62 15.23
CA CYS A 85 -0.49 -7.62 14.61
C CYS A 85 -0.98 -8.08 13.23
N PHE A 86 -0.14 -8.75 12.45
CA PHE A 86 -0.50 -9.30 11.15
C PHE A 86 -1.55 -10.41 11.27
N GLU A 87 -1.40 -11.34 12.21
CA GLU A 87 -2.39 -12.38 12.47
C GLU A 87 -3.75 -11.80 12.87
N ASP A 88 -3.77 -10.84 13.80
CA ASP A 88 -4.97 -10.13 14.22
C ASP A 88 -5.61 -9.35 13.07
N PHE A 89 -4.79 -8.77 12.21
CA PHE A 89 -5.23 -8.07 11.01
C PHE A 89 -5.94 -9.03 10.05
N ILE A 90 -5.32 -10.17 9.69
CA ILE A 90 -5.89 -11.15 8.76
C ILE A 90 -7.28 -11.61 9.23
N GLN A 91 -7.45 -11.88 10.50
CA GLN A 91 -8.76 -12.31 11.05
C GLN A 91 -9.85 -11.24 10.90
N ARG A 92 -9.49 -9.95 10.95
CA ARG A 92 -10.44 -8.83 10.80
C ARG A 92 -10.65 -8.43 9.35
N TYR A 93 -9.67 -8.69 8.49
CA TYR A 93 -9.62 -8.21 7.11
C TYR A 93 -10.45 -9.06 6.14
N ASP A 94 -10.82 -10.27 6.51
CA ASP A 94 -11.35 -11.36 5.67
C ASP A 94 -12.47 -10.94 4.68
N ARG A 95 -13.27 -9.91 4.99
CA ARG A 95 -14.34 -9.45 4.11
C ARG A 95 -14.19 -8.00 3.64
N ARG A 96 -13.19 -7.29 4.12
CA ARG A 96 -13.05 -5.84 3.88
C ARG A 96 -12.36 -5.53 2.56
N ALA A 97 -11.48 -6.42 2.07
CA ALA A 97 -10.79 -6.23 0.79
C ALA A 97 -11.76 -5.96 -0.36
N TRP A 98 -12.90 -6.64 -0.38
CA TRP A 98 -13.92 -6.44 -1.38
C TRP A 98 -14.50 -5.02 -1.37
N TYR A 99 -14.81 -4.47 -0.21
CA TYR A 99 -15.31 -3.10 -0.08
C TYR A 99 -14.29 -2.07 -0.54
N LEU A 100 -13.01 -2.31 -0.24
CA LEU A 100 -11.93 -1.45 -0.72
C LEU A 100 -11.85 -1.45 -2.25
N ILE A 101 -11.88 -2.62 -2.87
CA ILE A 101 -11.86 -2.77 -4.33
C ILE A 101 -13.08 -2.07 -4.95
N GLN A 102 -14.28 -2.30 -4.43
CA GLN A 102 -15.49 -1.63 -4.90
C GLN A 102 -15.39 -0.10 -4.81
N ALA A 103 -14.91 0.43 -3.68
CA ALA A 103 -14.75 1.87 -3.48
C ALA A 103 -13.76 2.48 -4.49
N LEU A 104 -12.69 1.77 -4.82
CA LEU A 104 -11.71 2.20 -5.82
C LEU A 104 -12.28 2.19 -7.23
N LEU A 105 -12.96 1.10 -7.62
CA LEU A 105 -13.57 0.97 -8.95
C LEU A 105 -14.65 2.03 -9.17
N SER A 106 -15.54 2.24 -8.20
CA SER A 106 -16.59 3.26 -8.29
C SER A 106 -16.01 4.67 -8.44
N ARG A 107 -14.88 4.98 -7.81
CA ARG A 107 -14.20 6.27 -7.96
C ARG A 107 -13.50 6.40 -9.32
N ALA A 108 -12.95 5.31 -9.84
CA ALA A 108 -12.34 5.29 -11.16
C ALA A 108 -13.36 5.55 -12.27
N GLU A 109 -14.57 4.99 -12.16
CA GLU A 109 -15.67 5.19 -13.12
C GLU A 109 -16.21 6.63 -13.11
N GLN A 110 -16.19 7.30 -11.94
CA GLN A 110 -16.65 8.70 -11.80
C GLN A 110 -15.60 9.73 -12.23
N ALA A 111 -14.39 9.30 -12.54
CA ALA A 111 -13.34 10.19 -12.98
C ALA A 111 -13.62 10.67 -14.41
N PRO A 112 -13.59 12.01 -14.69
CA PRO A 112 -13.79 12.52 -16.03
C PRO A 112 -12.78 11.92 -16.99
N GLN A 113 -13.28 11.35 -18.06
CA GLN A 113 -12.45 10.90 -19.18
C GLN A 113 -11.88 12.16 -19.85
N GLN A 114 -10.56 12.31 -19.80
CA GLN A 114 -9.82 13.34 -20.52
C GLN A 114 -9.26 12.75 -21.81
#